data_b1b38f251ff01ddb73f85545f39ce5a5
#
_entry.id   b1b38f251ff01ddb73f85545f39ce5a5
#
_cell.length_a   1.000
_cell.length_b   1.000
_cell.length_c   1.000
_cell.angle_alpha   90.00
_cell.angle_beta   90.00
_cell.angle_gamma   90.00
#
_symmetry.space_group_name_H-M   'P 1'
#
loop_
_entity.id
_entity.type
_entity.pdbx_description
1 polymer ?
#
loop_
_entity_poly.entity_id
_entity_poly.type
_entity_poly.pdbx_seq_one_letter_code
_entity_poly.pdbx_strand_id
1 'polypeptide(L)'
;MKQYNLSEIMKRAHDLYNNAGKYSWAEALKKSWKMAKFDVMIASKLKALKEEAKAKAEEEQELKEQAAIRTVLFKAQIEADRIKREAKAKVERMKDEIAARKEGISYTEYQERLNRAMGYWCGHYCGD
;
A
#
# COMPACT_ATOMS: atom_id res chain seq x y z
N MET A 1 31.53 -27.69 -6.15
CA MET A 1 31.49 -26.55 -7.10
C MET A 1 32.80 -25.80 -7.10
N LYS A 2 33.43 -25.60 -8.24
CA LYS A 2 34.65 -24.79 -8.34
C LYS A 2 34.29 -23.33 -8.18
N GLN A 3 34.52 -22.75 -7.00
CA GLN A 3 34.24 -21.32 -6.73
C GLN A 3 35.20 -20.38 -7.47
N TYR A 4 36.34 -20.89 -7.96
CA TYR A 4 37.37 -20.06 -8.58
C TYR A 4 37.70 -20.58 -9.97
N ASN A 5 37.84 -19.66 -10.93
CA ASN A 5 38.29 -19.96 -12.27
C ASN A 5 39.82 -19.86 -12.33
N LEU A 6 40.47 -21.00 -12.26
CA LEU A 6 41.95 -21.10 -12.26
C LEU A 6 42.56 -20.46 -13.54
N SER A 7 41.90 -20.63 -14.69
CA SER A 7 42.37 -20.04 -15.96
C SER A 7 42.43 -18.51 -15.90
N GLU A 8 41.43 -17.88 -15.34
CA GLU A 8 41.40 -16.40 -15.16
C GLU A 8 42.44 -15.95 -14.14
N ILE A 9 42.62 -16.67 -13.06
CA ILE A 9 43.65 -16.36 -12.06
C ILE A 9 45.05 -16.41 -12.69
N MET A 10 45.33 -17.44 -13.48
CA MET A 10 46.60 -17.57 -14.18
C MET A 10 46.79 -16.47 -15.24
N LYS A 11 45.80 -16.13 -16.02
CA LYS A 11 45.86 -15.03 -16.96
C LYS A 11 46.16 -13.68 -16.27
N ARG A 12 45.46 -13.37 -15.18
CA ARG A 12 45.73 -12.17 -14.38
C ARG A 12 47.12 -12.17 -13.78
N ALA A 13 47.64 -13.32 -13.34
CA ALA A 13 48.98 -13.43 -12.83
C ALA A 13 50.04 -13.16 -13.94
N HIS A 14 49.83 -13.70 -15.14
CA HIS A 14 50.68 -13.42 -16.30
C HIS A 14 50.64 -11.94 -16.69
N ASP A 15 49.46 -11.32 -16.71
CA ASP A 15 49.34 -9.91 -17.02
C ASP A 15 50.05 -9.02 -15.98
N LEU A 16 49.93 -9.33 -14.70
CA LEU A 16 50.63 -8.62 -13.63
C LEU A 16 52.14 -8.78 -13.72
N TYR A 17 52.61 -9.97 -14.09
CA TYR A 17 54.03 -10.25 -14.24
C TYR A 17 54.63 -9.54 -15.47
N ASN A 18 53.93 -9.60 -16.61
CA ASN A 18 54.42 -9.07 -17.88
C ASN A 18 54.29 -7.55 -17.99
N ASN A 19 53.14 -7.00 -17.56
CA ASN A 19 52.80 -5.60 -17.77
C ASN A 19 53.24 -4.67 -16.63
N ALA A 20 53.31 -5.17 -15.39
CA ALA A 20 53.68 -4.33 -14.27
C ALA A 20 55.19 -4.28 -13.99
N GLY A 21 55.98 -5.29 -14.43
CA GLY A 21 57.42 -5.34 -14.28
C GLY A 21 58.00 -5.23 -12.85
N LYS A 22 57.09 -5.08 -11.87
CA LYS A 22 57.41 -4.79 -10.47
C LYS A 22 57.24 -5.99 -9.54
N TYR A 23 56.62 -7.05 -10.03
CA TYR A 23 56.27 -8.24 -9.22
C TYR A 23 57.05 -9.44 -9.68
N SER A 24 57.53 -10.26 -8.72
CA SER A 24 57.97 -11.60 -9.02
C SER A 24 56.76 -12.46 -9.39
N TRP A 25 56.99 -13.60 -10.08
CA TRP A 25 55.91 -14.52 -10.46
C TRP A 25 55.08 -14.98 -9.25
N ALA A 26 55.75 -15.28 -8.14
CA ALA A 26 55.06 -15.70 -6.91
C ALA A 26 54.18 -14.57 -6.31
N GLU A 27 54.60 -13.33 -6.37
CA GLU A 27 53.83 -12.17 -5.90
C GLU A 27 52.66 -11.87 -6.83
N ALA A 28 52.84 -11.93 -8.15
CA ALA A 28 51.79 -11.79 -9.14
C ALA A 28 50.70 -12.85 -8.95
N LEU A 29 51.08 -14.09 -8.70
CA LEU A 29 50.16 -15.18 -8.43
C LEU A 29 49.38 -14.98 -7.11
N LYS A 30 50.07 -14.61 -6.01
CA LYS A 30 49.40 -14.30 -4.72
C LYS A 30 48.40 -13.15 -4.86
N LYS A 31 48.76 -12.12 -5.61
CA LYS A 31 47.89 -10.95 -5.85
C LYS A 31 46.64 -11.33 -6.67
N SER A 32 46.85 -12.14 -7.71
CA SER A 32 45.75 -12.65 -8.54
C SER A 32 44.77 -13.52 -7.73
N TRP A 33 45.28 -14.37 -6.84
CA TRP A 33 44.42 -15.13 -5.91
C TRP A 33 43.63 -14.23 -4.94
N LYS A 34 44.29 -13.21 -4.39
CA LYS A 34 43.58 -12.24 -3.53
C LYS A 34 42.44 -11.56 -4.26
N MET A 35 42.67 -11.14 -5.51
CA MET A 35 41.64 -10.49 -6.34
C MET A 35 40.48 -11.46 -6.63
N ALA A 36 40.77 -12.71 -6.97
CA ALA A 36 39.74 -13.72 -7.22
C ALA A 36 38.87 -14.00 -5.98
N LYS A 37 39.48 -14.08 -4.79
CA LYS A 37 38.72 -14.21 -3.52
C LYS A 37 37.84 -12.99 -3.25
N PHE A 38 38.33 -11.81 -3.53
CA PHE A 38 37.58 -10.56 -3.37
C PHE A 38 36.41 -10.49 -4.35
N ASP A 39 36.60 -10.87 -5.63
CA ASP A 39 35.56 -10.92 -6.64
C ASP A 39 34.41 -11.87 -6.23
N VAL A 40 34.72 -13.05 -5.71
CA VAL A 40 33.73 -14.01 -5.20
C VAL A 40 32.97 -13.44 -4.00
N MET A 41 33.65 -12.78 -3.08
CA MET A 41 33.03 -12.13 -1.92
C MET A 41 32.07 -11.00 -2.34
N ILE A 42 32.49 -10.16 -3.30
CA ILE A 42 31.63 -9.09 -3.84
C ILE A 42 30.42 -9.68 -4.56
N ALA A 43 30.62 -10.70 -5.39
CA ALA A 43 29.53 -11.35 -6.11
C ALA A 43 28.49 -11.95 -5.16
N SER A 44 28.92 -12.57 -4.07
CA SER A 44 28.00 -13.10 -3.05
C SER A 44 27.22 -12.01 -2.31
N LYS A 45 27.89 -10.90 -1.96
CA LYS A 45 27.24 -9.75 -1.33
C LYS A 45 26.24 -9.07 -2.27
N LEU A 46 26.59 -8.88 -3.53
CA LEU A 46 25.68 -8.32 -4.55
C LEU A 46 24.45 -9.20 -4.76
N LYS A 47 24.62 -10.52 -4.73
CA LYS A 47 23.49 -11.45 -4.83
C LYS A 47 22.56 -11.33 -3.63
N ALA A 48 23.10 -11.30 -2.41
CA ALA A 48 22.33 -11.10 -1.19
C ALA A 48 21.56 -9.77 -1.20
N LEU A 49 22.21 -8.67 -1.60
CA LEU A 49 21.56 -7.35 -1.72
C LEU A 49 20.43 -7.33 -2.75
N LYS A 50 20.61 -8.04 -3.87
CA LYS A 50 19.54 -8.16 -4.88
C LYS A 50 18.34 -8.96 -4.36
N GLU A 51 18.58 -10.02 -3.60
CA GLU A 51 17.52 -10.83 -2.99
C GLU A 51 16.77 -10.03 -1.91
N GLU A 52 17.49 -9.27 -1.07
CA GLU A 52 16.85 -8.36 -0.09
C GLU A 52 16.04 -7.25 -0.76
N ALA A 53 16.58 -6.64 -1.83
CA ALA A 53 15.86 -5.60 -2.56
C ALA A 53 14.58 -6.16 -3.22
N LYS A 54 14.65 -7.39 -3.73
CA LYS A 54 13.49 -8.06 -4.31
C LYS A 54 12.42 -8.37 -3.25
N ALA A 55 12.83 -8.91 -2.11
CA ALA A 55 11.92 -9.19 -0.99
C ALA A 55 11.23 -7.93 -0.48
N LYS A 56 11.97 -6.82 -0.33
CA LYS A 56 11.38 -5.51 0.06
C LYS A 56 10.40 -4.97 -0.98
N ALA A 57 10.69 -5.15 -2.26
CA ALA A 57 9.79 -4.71 -3.33
C ALA A 57 8.48 -5.54 -3.35
N GLU A 58 8.57 -6.84 -3.10
CA GLU A 58 7.40 -7.72 -2.99
C GLU A 58 6.55 -7.35 -1.77
N GLU A 59 7.16 -7.10 -0.60
CA GLU A 59 6.47 -6.65 0.61
C GLU A 59 5.77 -5.29 0.42
N GLU A 60 6.45 -4.34 -0.24
CA GLU A 60 5.86 -3.03 -0.54
C GLU A 60 4.66 -3.15 -1.50
N GLN A 61 4.74 -4.07 -2.46
CA GLN A 61 3.65 -4.32 -3.39
C GLN A 61 2.44 -4.94 -2.67
N GLU A 62 2.66 -5.92 -1.80
CA GLU A 62 1.59 -6.53 -0.98
C GLU A 62 0.90 -5.48 -0.09
N LEU A 63 1.67 -4.58 0.53
CA LEU A 63 1.12 -3.49 1.34
C LEU A 63 0.25 -2.53 0.50
N LYS A 64 0.67 -2.21 -0.71
CA LYS A 64 -0.11 -1.37 -1.64
C LYS A 64 -1.42 -2.07 -2.05
N GLU A 65 -1.37 -3.36 -2.34
CA GLU A 65 -2.56 -4.13 -2.68
C GLU A 65 -3.55 -4.23 -1.51
N GLN A 66 -3.04 -4.48 -0.29
CA GLN A 66 -3.88 -4.48 0.91
C GLN A 66 -4.50 -3.11 1.19
N ALA A 67 -3.76 -2.03 0.99
CA ALA A 67 -4.29 -0.68 1.14
C ALA A 67 -5.37 -0.37 0.09
N ALA A 68 -5.20 -0.82 -1.14
CA ALA A 68 -6.20 -0.68 -2.20
C ALA A 68 -7.49 -1.45 -1.86
N ILE A 69 -7.38 -2.69 -1.37
CA ILE A 69 -8.53 -3.49 -0.95
C ILE A 69 -9.28 -2.80 0.19
N ARG A 70 -8.57 -2.30 1.22
CA ARG A 70 -9.18 -1.56 2.34
C ARG A 70 -9.94 -0.33 1.87
N THR A 71 -9.39 0.42 0.91
CA THR A 71 -10.05 1.62 0.35
C THR A 71 -11.34 1.27 -0.39
N VAL A 72 -11.34 0.17 -1.15
CA VAL A 72 -12.54 -0.31 -1.86
C VAL A 72 -13.61 -0.75 -0.86
N LEU A 73 -13.22 -1.53 0.15
CA LEU A 73 -14.15 -1.99 1.20
C LEU A 73 -14.75 -0.80 1.97
N PHE A 74 -13.93 0.19 2.32
CA PHE A 74 -14.40 1.39 3.02
C PHE A 74 -15.41 2.20 2.18
N LYS A 75 -15.13 2.38 0.89
CA LYS A 75 -16.07 3.04 -0.04
C LYS A 75 -17.39 2.26 -0.15
N ALA A 76 -17.31 0.95 -0.28
CA ALA A 76 -18.51 0.10 -0.33
C ALA A 76 -19.34 0.18 0.96
N GLN A 77 -18.68 0.25 2.11
CA GLN A 77 -19.34 0.43 3.41
C GLN A 77 -20.09 1.75 3.50
N ILE A 78 -19.45 2.85 3.12
CA ILE A 78 -20.07 4.18 3.08
C ILE A 78 -21.31 4.18 2.17
N GLU A 79 -21.21 3.57 1.01
CA GLU A 79 -22.31 3.51 0.05
C GLU A 79 -23.47 2.63 0.58
N ALA A 80 -23.17 1.50 1.18
CA ALA A 80 -24.16 0.65 1.83
C ALA A 80 -24.89 1.39 2.97
N ASP A 81 -24.16 2.15 3.78
CA ASP A 81 -24.76 2.93 4.87
C ASP A 81 -25.61 4.10 4.34
N ARG A 82 -25.21 4.70 3.21
CA ARG A 82 -26.04 5.72 2.53
C ARG A 82 -27.36 5.12 2.05
N ILE A 83 -27.31 3.98 1.35
CA ILE A 83 -28.49 3.28 0.86
C ILE A 83 -29.43 2.88 2.01
N LYS A 84 -28.86 2.38 3.11
CA LYS A 84 -29.66 2.02 4.32
C LYS A 84 -30.37 3.25 4.91
N ARG A 85 -29.68 4.39 5.00
CA ARG A 85 -30.29 5.65 5.51
C ARG A 85 -31.40 6.14 4.60
N GLU A 86 -31.19 6.13 3.28
CA GLU A 86 -32.19 6.53 2.30
C GLU A 86 -33.41 5.60 2.32
N ALA A 87 -33.19 4.29 2.41
CA ALA A 87 -34.28 3.32 2.53
C ALA A 87 -35.07 3.52 3.82
N LYS A 88 -34.39 3.74 4.95
CA LYS A 88 -35.02 4.02 6.24
C LYS A 88 -35.86 5.31 6.19
N ALA A 89 -35.29 6.37 5.61
CA ALA A 89 -36.02 7.64 5.45
C ALA A 89 -37.27 7.49 4.56
N LYS A 90 -37.18 6.72 3.48
CA LYS A 90 -38.35 6.41 2.63
C LYS A 90 -39.42 5.66 3.39
N VAL A 91 -39.05 4.67 4.18
CA VAL A 91 -40.02 3.90 4.99
C VAL A 91 -40.71 4.79 6.03
N GLU A 92 -39.94 5.65 6.72
CA GLU A 92 -40.50 6.61 7.67
C GLU A 92 -41.48 7.59 6.99
N ARG A 93 -41.09 8.15 5.84
CA ARG A 93 -41.96 9.02 5.04
C ARG A 93 -43.27 8.32 4.64
N MET A 94 -43.18 7.05 4.18
CA MET A 94 -44.38 6.29 3.83
C MET A 94 -45.27 6.02 5.04
N LYS A 95 -44.69 5.78 6.23
CA LYS A 95 -45.47 5.64 7.48
C LYS A 95 -46.19 6.93 7.83
N ASP A 96 -45.51 8.06 7.71
CA ASP A 96 -46.09 9.36 8.00
C ASP A 96 -47.20 9.75 6.99
N GLU A 97 -47.02 9.42 5.70
CA GLU A 97 -48.03 9.60 4.67
C GLU A 97 -49.29 8.75 4.96
N ILE A 98 -49.10 7.52 5.42
CA ILE A 98 -50.22 6.64 5.81
C ILE A 98 -50.94 7.19 7.05
N ALA A 99 -50.18 7.68 8.03
CA ALA A 99 -50.74 8.29 9.24
C ALA A 99 -51.52 9.57 8.93
N ALA A 100 -50.98 10.45 8.11
CA ALA A 100 -51.67 11.66 7.65
C ALA A 100 -52.98 11.32 6.93
N ARG A 101 -52.95 10.31 6.06
CA ARG A 101 -54.15 9.85 5.34
C ARG A 101 -55.21 9.27 6.28
N LYS A 102 -54.84 8.57 7.35
CA LYS A 102 -55.75 8.06 8.37
C LYS A 102 -56.41 9.18 9.17
N GLU A 103 -55.72 10.27 9.43
CA GLU A 103 -56.21 11.46 10.11
C GLU A 103 -56.99 12.40 9.20
N GLY A 104 -57.00 12.16 7.88
CA GLY A 104 -57.68 13.00 6.90
C GLY A 104 -57.04 14.36 6.67
N ILE A 105 -55.74 14.52 6.98
CA ILE A 105 -54.97 15.75 6.81
C ILE A 105 -53.91 15.57 5.74
N SER A 106 -53.37 16.69 5.23
CA SER A 106 -52.26 16.64 4.27
C SER A 106 -50.96 16.19 4.96
N TYR A 107 -50.04 15.62 4.19
CA TYR A 107 -48.71 15.24 4.70
C TYR A 107 -47.95 16.42 5.32
N THR A 108 -48.07 17.60 4.71
CA THR A 108 -47.43 18.83 5.20
C THR A 108 -47.99 19.25 6.57
N GLU A 109 -49.30 19.23 6.74
CA GLU A 109 -49.95 19.52 8.03
C GLU A 109 -49.57 18.50 9.12
N TYR A 110 -49.46 17.23 8.74
CA TYR A 110 -49.01 16.17 9.66
C TYR A 110 -47.59 16.42 10.12
N GLN A 111 -46.65 16.75 9.20
CA GLN A 111 -45.27 17.06 9.53
C GLN A 111 -45.14 18.32 10.41
N GLU A 112 -45.90 19.37 10.13
CA GLU A 112 -45.93 20.56 10.97
C GLU A 112 -46.42 20.29 12.39
N ARG A 113 -47.41 19.40 12.53
CA ARG A 113 -47.91 18.96 13.82
C ARG A 113 -46.86 18.15 14.60
N LEU A 114 -46.17 17.22 13.94
CA LEU A 114 -45.06 16.49 14.53
C LEU A 114 -43.92 17.42 14.97
N ASN A 115 -43.54 18.37 14.13
CA ASN A 115 -42.47 19.31 14.44
C ASN A 115 -42.83 20.19 15.66
N ARG A 116 -44.07 20.61 15.77
CA ARG A 116 -44.55 21.33 16.97
C ARG A 116 -44.53 20.46 18.20
N ALA A 117 -44.93 19.19 18.09
CA ALA A 117 -44.95 18.26 19.22
C ALA A 117 -43.55 17.94 19.71
N MET A 118 -42.57 17.88 18.80
CA MET A 118 -41.15 17.62 19.13
C MET A 118 -40.37 18.84 19.63
N GLY A 119 -41.03 20.02 19.72
CA GLY A 119 -40.36 21.25 20.16
C GLY A 119 -39.45 21.87 19.13
N TYR A 120 -39.46 21.38 17.89
CA TYR A 120 -38.84 22.06 16.76
C TYR A 120 -39.73 23.26 16.33
N TRP A 121 -39.91 24.17 17.28
CA TRP A 121 -40.40 25.47 16.88
C TRP A 121 -39.27 26.19 16.16
N CYS A 122 -39.44 26.44 14.87
CA CYS A 122 -38.61 27.42 14.19
C CYS A 122 -38.83 28.75 14.92
N GLY A 123 -38.10 28.93 16.01
CA GLY A 123 -38.03 30.25 16.62
C GLY A 123 -37.48 31.19 15.56
N HIS A 124 -38.33 31.95 14.96
CA HIS A 124 -37.92 33.20 14.38
C HIS A 124 -37.28 33.96 15.55
N TYR A 125 -35.95 33.92 15.60
CA TYR A 125 -35.17 34.75 16.49
C TYR A 125 -35.42 36.19 16.03
N CYS A 126 -36.46 36.80 16.58
CA CYS A 126 -36.61 38.26 16.54
C CYS A 126 -35.55 38.77 17.53
N GLY A 127 -34.32 38.93 17.02
CA GLY A 127 -33.30 39.68 17.72
C GLY A 127 -33.73 41.15 17.72
N ASP A 128 -33.90 41.68 18.92
CA ASP A 128 -33.77 43.11 19.18
C ASP A 128 -32.29 43.49 19.14
#